data_d9a1314d8563f31a2d39a3a7b91d25cd
#
_entry.id   d9a1314d8563f31a2d39a3a7b91d25cd
#
_cell.length_a   1.000
_cell.length_b   1.000
_cell.length_c   1.000
_cell.angle_alpha   90.00
_cell.angle_beta   90.00
_cell.angle_gamma   90.00
#
_symmetry.space_group_name_H-M   'P 1'
#
loop_
_entity.id
_entity.type
_entity.pdbx_description
1 polymer ?
#
loop_
_entity_poly.entity_id
_entity_poly.type
_entity_poly.pdbx_seq_one_letter_code
_entity_poly.pdbx_strand_id
1 'polypeptide(L)'
;AAGNISSCVAIVTVEDTIAPEVTCQNITVDLGSTGVANITAAMVDAGSADACGIETASIDTTSFNCSNVGLNIVTLTVTDSSGNTNSCTAEVLVQDTLAPTAICQDITIELGPDGTATISSADIDNGSSDNCGEVTYEVSTTTFDCSDIGSNIVNLLVFDSNGLASECFATVTVLDSATPTAICQDITISLDLDYTATITPADIDGGSIDNCTLSNTSININTFDCSNLGPNTVTLTVTDQNGNQSSCEAVVTVLEGLNTPIAVCQNITVTLGEDGTSTIVATAIDAGSLGARCVDAFSIDIDTFSCTDIGTPVE
;
A
#
# COMPACT_ATOMS: atom_id res chain seq x y z
N ALA A 1 27.12 86.83 -85.21
CA ALA A 1 27.73 85.54 -85.03
C ALA A 1 26.66 84.52 -84.60
N ALA A 2 26.37 83.61 -85.50
CA ALA A 2 25.48 82.50 -85.17
C ALA A 2 26.35 81.46 -84.37
N GLY A 3 26.02 81.30 -83.15
CA GLY A 3 26.63 80.32 -82.31
C GLY A 3 26.15 78.90 -82.71
N ASN A 4 26.94 78.17 -83.40
CA ASN A 4 26.69 76.80 -83.72
C ASN A 4 26.87 75.97 -82.42
N ILE A 5 25.82 75.37 -81.97
CA ILE A 5 25.80 74.43 -80.82
C ILE A 5 25.83 73.05 -81.40
N SER A 6 26.79 72.21 -81.03
CA SER A 6 26.79 70.79 -81.28
C SER A 6 26.61 70.07 -79.95
N SER A 7 25.74 69.10 -79.90
CA SER A 7 25.52 68.23 -78.74
C SER A 7 25.99 66.79 -79.01
N CYS A 8 26.55 66.08 -78.04
CA CYS A 8 26.81 64.67 -78.09
C CYS A 8 26.03 64.02 -76.93
N VAL A 9 25.59 62.78 -77.13
CA VAL A 9 24.98 61.93 -76.11
C VAL A 9 26.02 60.94 -75.63
N ALA A 10 26.29 60.96 -74.36
CA ALA A 10 27.11 59.91 -73.66
C ALA A 10 26.18 59.07 -72.77
N ILE A 11 26.40 57.79 -72.78
CA ILE A 11 25.75 56.86 -71.80
C ILE A 11 26.66 56.81 -70.60
N VAL A 12 26.13 57.11 -69.40
CA VAL A 12 26.76 56.96 -68.13
C VAL A 12 26.09 55.82 -67.41
N THR A 13 26.81 54.76 -67.16
CA THR A 13 26.32 53.64 -66.31
C THR A 13 26.74 53.92 -64.86
N VAL A 14 25.78 53.96 -63.94
CA VAL A 14 26.08 54.13 -62.53
C VAL A 14 25.89 52.74 -61.91
N GLU A 15 26.90 52.23 -61.23
CA GLU A 15 26.90 50.91 -60.57
C GLU A 15 27.25 51.15 -59.11
N ASP A 16 26.49 50.43 -58.23
CA ASP A 16 26.86 50.36 -56.85
C ASP A 16 27.60 49.00 -56.62
N THR A 17 28.77 49.08 -56.06
CA THR A 17 29.69 47.96 -55.78
C THR A 17 30.05 47.87 -54.30
N ILE A 18 29.39 48.66 -53.46
CA ILE A 18 29.64 48.72 -52.04
C ILE A 18 28.60 47.73 -51.34
N ALA A 19 29.13 46.78 -50.57
CA ALA A 19 28.27 45.88 -49.82
C ALA A 19 27.64 46.54 -48.57
N PRO A 20 26.48 46.12 -48.12
CA PRO A 20 25.81 46.63 -46.91
C PRO A 20 26.73 46.58 -45.69
N GLU A 21 26.57 47.55 -44.79
CA GLU A 21 27.10 47.45 -43.42
C GLU A 21 26.10 46.60 -42.63
N VAL A 22 26.53 45.36 -42.15
CA VAL A 22 25.68 44.41 -41.47
C VAL A 22 26.04 44.40 -40.00
N THR A 23 25.02 44.62 -39.15
CA THR A 23 25.15 44.64 -37.69
C THR A 23 24.18 43.61 -37.08
N CYS A 24 24.72 42.62 -36.33
CA CYS A 24 23.95 41.62 -35.65
C CYS A 24 23.76 41.93 -34.17
N GLN A 25 22.66 41.40 -33.58
CA GLN A 25 22.45 41.37 -32.15
C GLN A 25 22.15 39.93 -31.68
N ASN A 26 22.64 39.62 -30.50
CA ASN A 26 22.33 38.36 -29.81
C ASN A 26 20.89 38.40 -29.28
N ILE A 27 20.20 37.26 -29.31
CA ILE A 27 18.85 37.12 -28.82
C ILE A 27 18.69 35.88 -27.94
N THR A 28 17.65 35.88 -27.09
CA THR A 28 17.18 34.73 -26.37
C THR A 28 15.78 34.38 -26.88
N VAL A 29 15.54 33.11 -27.10
CA VAL A 29 14.21 32.60 -27.52
C VAL A 29 13.81 31.41 -26.67
N ASP A 30 12.55 31.38 -26.27
CA ASP A 30 11.98 30.31 -25.49
C ASP A 30 11.25 29.33 -26.41
N LEU A 31 11.43 28.02 -26.16
CA LEU A 31 10.67 26.99 -26.82
C LEU A 31 9.21 27.04 -26.31
N GLY A 32 8.26 27.08 -27.22
CA GLY A 32 6.86 27.07 -26.85
C GLY A 32 6.37 25.67 -26.43
N SER A 33 5.08 25.54 -26.12
CA SER A 33 4.43 24.28 -25.70
C SER A 33 4.54 23.14 -26.73
N THR A 34 4.98 23.44 -27.96
CA THR A 34 5.24 22.44 -29.00
C THR A 34 6.73 22.06 -29.09
N GLY A 35 7.56 22.57 -28.20
CA GLY A 35 9.03 22.37 -28.23
C GLY A 35 9.74 23.06 -29.40
N VAL A 36 9.13 24.11 -29.99
CA VAL A 36 9.68 24.81 -31.17
C VAL A 36 9.66 26.32 -30.96
N ALA A 37 10.75 26.96 -31.35
CA ALA A 37 10.86 28.41 -31.50
C ALA A 37 11.25 28.80 -32.94
N ASN A 38 10.64 29.85 -33.44
CA ASN A 38 10.98 30.40 -34.78
C ASN A 38 11.52 31.80 -34.64
N ILE A 39 12.55 32.12 -35.45
CA ILE A 39 13.14 33.43 -35.54
C ILE A 39 13.11 33.94 -36.98
N THR A 40 13.25 35.25 -37.12
CA THR A 40 13.33 35.94 -38.40
C THR A 40 14.62 36.75 -38.49
N ALA A 41 15.04 37.11 -39.70
CA ALA A 41 16.20 37.97 -39.92
C ALA A 41 16.08 39.28 -39.13
N ALA A 42 14.90 39.86 -39.04
CA ALA A 42 14.65 41.11 -38.31
C ALA A 42 14.88 41.01 -36.79
N MET A 43 14.85 39.79 -36.19
CA MET A 43 15.13 39.65 -34.77
C MET A 43 16.60 39.71 -34.44
N VAL A 44 17.48 39.30 -35.36
CA VAL A 44 18.95 39.27 -35.18
C VAL A 44 19.65 40.45 -35.87
N ASP A 45 18.92 41.20 -36.69
CA ASP A 45 19.42 42.43 -37.32
C ASP A 45 19.37 43.59 -36.32
N ALA A 46 20.51 44.23 -36.08
CA ALA A 46 20.65 45.40 -35.21
C ALA A 46 20.65 46.72 -35.95
N GLY A 47 20.08 46.74 -37.16
CA GLY A 47 19.99 47.94 -38.00
C GLY A 47 21.05 47.98 -39.10
N SER A 48 21.18 46.90 -39.85
CA SER A 48 22.03 46.88 -41.08
C SER A 48 21.56 47.94 -42.06
N ALA A 49 22.49 48.57 -42.75
CA ALA A 49 22.23 49.71 -43.64
C ALA A 49 23.06 49.65 -44.89
N ASP A 50 22.53 50.27 -45.98
CA ASP A 50 23.21 50.52 -47.19
C ASP A 50 22.76 51.87 -47.79
N ALA A 51 23.66 52.58 -48.50
CA ALA A 51 23.38 53.93 -49.06
C ALA A 51 22.38 53.89 -50.22
N CYS A 52 22.32 52.75 -50.94
CA CYS A 52 21.42 52.51 -52.05
C CYS A 52 20.20 51.65 -51.67
N GLY A 53 20.13 51.25 -50.40
CA GLY A 53 19.03 50.51 -49.82
C GLY A 53 19.24 49.01 -49.79
N ILE A 54 18.59 48.34 -48.78
CA ILE A 54 18.62 46.90 -48.61
C ILE A 54 17.45 46.28 -49.37
N GLU A 55 17.69 45.23 -50.15
CA GLU A 55 16.67 44.44 -50.85
C GLU A 55 16.20 43.28 -50.00
N THR A 56 17.13 42.50 -49.42
CA THR A 56 16.77 41.34 -48.65
C THR A 56 17.69 41.15 -47.43
N ALA A 57 17.07 40.60 -46.36
CA ALA A 57 17.81 40.10 -45.21
C ALA A 57 17.33 38.64 -44.92
N SER A 58 18.27 37.72 -44.80
CA SER A 58 17.96 36.32 -44.57
C SER A 58 18.86 35.73 -43.50
N ILE A 59 18.42 34.68 -42.85
CA ILE A 59 19.18 33.91 -41.89
C ILE A 59 19.29 32.43 -42.30
N ASP A 60 20.38 31.79 -41.95
CA ASP A 60 20.64 30.38 -42.28
C ASP A 60 19.78 29.42 -41.48
N THR A 61 19.37 29.80 -40.26
CA THR A 61 18.54 29.01 -39.36
C THR A 61 17.34 29.81 -38.90
N THR A 62 16.12 29.32 -39.14
CA THR A 62 14.85 30.00 -38.84
C THR A 62 14.03 29.30 -37.76
N SER A 63 14.39 28.06 -37.38
CA SER A 63 13.63 27.28 -36.44
C SER A 63 14.57 26.49 -35.53
N PHE A 64 14.23 26.44 -34.24
CA PHE A 64 14.92 25.70 -33.19
C PHE A 64 13.95 24.75 -32.52
N ASN A 65 14.45 23.62 -32.06
CA ASN A 65 13.70 22.64 -31.30
C ASN A 65 14.47 22.23 -30.02
N CYS A 66 13.95 21.28 -29.27
CA CYS A 66 14.54 20.86 -28.00
C CYS A 66 16.00 20.38 -28.10
N SER A 67 16.45 19.88 -29.28
CA SER A 67 17.86 19.50 -29.47
C SER A 67 18.81 20.71 -29.59
N ASN A 68 18.27 21.91 -29.74
CA ASN A 68 19.00 23.15 -29.86
C ASN A 68 19.08 23.95 -28.54
N VAL A 69 18.55 23.39 -27.41
CA VAL A 69 18.64 24.08 -26.11
C VAL A 69 20.09 24.41 -25.79
N GLY A 70 20.33 25.68 -25.44
CA GLY A 70 21.66 26.23 -25.23
C GLY A 70 22.02 27.29 -26.28
N LEU A 71 23.32 27.53 -26.45
CA LEU A 71 23.84 28.55 -27.34
C LEU A 71 23.98 28.04 -28.78
N ASN A 72 23.35 28.72 -29.72
CA ASN A 72 23.43 28.47 -31.16
C ASN A 72 23.98 29.71 -31.87
N ILE A 73 24.61 29.53 -33.02
CA ILE A 73 25.10 30.62 -33.88
C ILE A 73 24.28 30.66 -35.15
N VAL A 74 23.79 31.85 -35.50
CA VAL A 74 23.02 32.10 -36.71
C VAL A 74 23.73 33.15 -37.54
N THR A 75 23.79 32.96 -38.88
CA THR A 75 24.38 33.91 -39.82
C THR A 75 23.27 34.74 -40.47
N LEU A 76 23.31 36.05 -40.27
CA LEU A 76 22.51 37.02 -41.03
C LEU A 76 23.25 37.41 -42.30
N THR A 77 22.61 37.26 -43.44
CA THR A 77 23.08 37.73 -44.75
C THR A 77 22.14 38.81 -45.25
N VAL A 78 22.71 39.95 -45.58
CA VAL A 78 22.00 41.11 -46.12
C VAL A 78 22.48 41.38 -47.54
N THR A 79 21.52 41.65 -48.46
CA THR A 79 21.73 41.91 -49.86
C THR A 79 21.15 43.28 -50.18
N ASP A 80 21.94 44.18 -50.85
CA ASP A 80 21.45 45.45 -51.33
C ASP A 80 20.68 45.34 -52.66
N SER A 81 20.15 46.48 -53.14
CA SER A 81 19.36 46.50 -54.38
C SER A 81 20.23 46.26 -55.62
N SER A 82 21.54 46.31 -55.50
CA SER A 82 22.53 46.07 -56.59
C SER A 82 23.06 44.64 -56.60
N GLY A 83 22.72 43.86 -55.58
CA GLY A 83 23.13 42.44 -55.44
C GLY A 83 24.41 42.22 -54.65
N ASN A 84 25.02 43.30 -54.07
CA ASN A 84 26.16 43.08 -53.17
C ASN A 84 25.68 42.51 -51.82
N THR A 85 26.50 41.64 -51.24
CA THR A 85 26.12 40.93 -50.00
C THR A 85 27.16 41.06 -48.91
N ASN A 86 26.71 41.08 -47.67
CA ASN A 86 27.60 41.01 -46.51
C ASN A 86 26.86 40.24 -45.39
N SER A 87 27.60 39.76 -44.39
CA SER A 87 27.03 38.93 -43.31
C SER A 87 27.69 39.22 -41.98
N CYS A 88 26.94 38.89 -40.90
CA CYS A 88 27.44 38.81 -39.53
C CYS A 88 26.84 37.61 -38.82
N THR A 89 27.36 37.25 -37.68
CA THR A 89 26.87 36.17 -36.84
C THR A 89 26.24 36.69 -35.55
N ALA A 90 25.12 36.10 -35.14
CA ALA A 90 24.47 36.36 -33.87
C ALA A 90 24.44 35.08 -33.02
N GLU A 91 24.58 35.22 -31.72
CA GLU A 91 24.32 34.17 -30.77
C GLU A 91 22.83 34.13 -30.44
N VAL A 92 22.21 32.95 -30.57
CA VAL A 92 20.84 32.69 -30.20
C VAL A 92 20.85 31.73 -29.03
N LEU A 93 20.49 32.22 -27.83
CA LEU A 93 20.29 31.37 -26.66
C LEU A 93 18.87 30.77 -26.69
N VAL A 94 18.78 29.49 -26.95
CA VAL A 94 17.51 28.76 -26.94
C VAL A 94 17.29 28.19 -25.55
N GLN A 95 16.15 28.47 -24.95
CA GLN A 95 15.77 28.03 -23.61
C GLN A 95 14.49 27.23 -23.65
N ASP A 96 14.42 26.21 -22.80
CA ASP A 96 13.18 25.60 -22.38
C ASP A 96 12.85 26.13 -20.98
N THR A 97 11.71 26.78 -20.85
CA THR A 97 11.25 27.42 -19.61
C THR A 97 9.94 26.83 -19.12
N LEU A 98 9.44 25.81 -19.82
CA LEU A 98 8.21 25.11 -19.43
C LEU A 98 8.56 23.92 -18.54
N ALA A 99 7.94 23.89 -17.35
CA ALA A 99 8.02 22.72 -16.50
C ALA A 99 7.17 21.56 -17.06
N PRO A 100 7.53 20.31 -16.80
CA PRO A 100 6.76 19.16 -17.25
C PRO A 100 5.35 19.16 -16.67
N THR A 101 4.44 18.47 -17.33
CA THR A 101 3.08 18.22 -16.82
C THR A 101 3.08 16.92 -16.04
N ALA A 102 2.93 17.00 -14.72
CA ALA A 102 2.82 15.83 -13.85
C ALA A 102 1.36 15.34 -13.79
N ILE A 103 1.15 14.04 -14.03
CA ILE A 103 -0.16 13.37 -13.99
C ILE A 103 -0.04 12.08 -13.20
N CYS A 104 -0.75 12.01 -12.06
CA CYS A 104 -0.77 10.84 -11.19
C CYS A 104 -2.06 10.03 -11.35
N GLN A 105 -2.00 8.76 -10.94
CA GLN A 105 -3.15 7.88 -10.74
C GLN A 105 -3.12 7.26 -9.35
N ASP A 106 -4.31 7.05 -8.78
CA ASP A 106 -4.48 6.30 -7.54
C ASP A 106 -4.32 4.80 -7.82
N ILE A 107 -3.74 4.09 -6.85
CA ILE A 107 -3.54 2.64 -6.94
C ILE A 107 -3.92 1.94 -5.64
N THR A 108 -4.17 0.64 -5.75
CA THR A 108 -4.34 -0.26 -4.62
C THR A 108 -3.26 -1.33 -4.68
N ILE A 109 -2.61 -1.60 -3.55
CA ILE A 109 -1.56 -2.61 -3.41
C ILE A 109 -1.89 -3.54 -2.25
N GLU A 110 -1.43 -4.78 -2.35
CA GLU A 110 -1.56 -5.82 -1.32
C GLU A 110 -0.22 -6.04 -0.63
N LEU A 111 -0.25 -6.18 0.70
CA LEU A 111 0.95 -6.58 1.44
C LEU A 111 1.30 -8.04 1.14
N GLY A 112 2.57 -8.31 0.97
CA GLY A 112 3.11 -9.65 0.77
C GLY A 112 3.12 -10.51 2.04
N PRO A 113 3.58 -11.77 1.94
CA PRO A 113 3.67 -12.68 3.10
C PRO A 113 4.63 -12.22 4.21
N ASP A 114 5.50 -11.27 3.90
CA ASP A 114 6.43 -10.63 4.85
C ASP A 114 5.88 -9.34 5.46
N GLY A 115 4.60 -9.00 5.17
CA GLY A 115 3.94 -7.79 5.64
C GLY A 115 4.42 -6.52 4.95
N THR A 116 5.03 -6.62 3.75
CA THR A 116 5.54 -5.46 3.02
C THR A 116 5.05 -5.40 1.58
N ALA A 117 5.03 -4.20 1.00
CA ALA A 117 4.79 -3.96 -0.42
C ALA A 117 5.66 -2.81 -0.93
N THR A 118 5.91 -2.78 -2.23
CA THR A 118 6.70 -1.72 -2.87
C THR A 118 6.01 -1.20 -4.11
N ILE A 119 6.22 0.08 -4.40
CA ILE A 119 5.81 0.73 -5.64
C ILE A 119 7.02 1.40 -6.31
N SER A 120 6.88 1.66 -7.59
CA SER A 120 7.77 2.49 -8.40
C SER A 120 7.04 3.74 -8.93
N SER A 121 7.78 4.67 -9.51
CA SER A 121 7.17 5.82 -10.21
C SER A 121 6.22 5.39 -11.32
N ALA A 122 6.53 4.30 -12.03
CA ALA A 122 5.69 3.79 -13.13
C ALA A 122 4.31 3.31 -12.69
N ASP A 123 4.14 2.95 -11.41
CA ASP A 123 2.85 2.48 -10.88
C ASP A 123 1.88 3.64 -10.66
N ILE A 124 2.40 4.83 -10.29
CA ILE A 124 1.59 6.02 -9.96
C ILE A 124 1.63 7.10 -11.03
N ASP A 125 2.55 7.01 -11.99
CA ASP A 125 2.56 7.90 -13.15
C ASP A 125 1.46 7.51 -14.12
N ASN A 126 0.70 8.51 -14.61
CA ASN A 126 -0.38 8.34 -15.58
C ASN A 126 -0.13 9.14 -16.86
N GLY A 127 1.11 9.11 -17.34
CA GLY A 127 1.51 9.74 -18.58
C GLY A 127 1.97 11.18 -18.41
N SER A 128 2.76 11.46 -17.37
CA SER A 128 3.47 12.72 -17.24
C SER A 128 4.37 12.95 -18.43
N SER A 129 4.47 14.20 -18.90
CA SER A 129 5.16 14.53 -20.13
C SER A 129 5.69 15.95 -20.12
N ASP A 130 6.67 16.19 -20.97
CA ASP A 130 7.23 17.51 -21.23
C ASP A 130 7.21 17.83 -22.73
N ASN A 131 7.27 19.16 -23.07
CA ASN A 131 7.34 19.64 -24.45
C ASN A 131 8.69 19.32 -25.12
N CYS A 132 9.73 19.07 -24.33
CA CYS A 132 11.10 18.88 -24.80
C CYS A 132 11.67 17.47 -24.54
N GLY A 133 10.85 16.45 -24.31
CA GLY A 133 11.33 15.09 -24.34
C GLY A 133 11.01 14.26 -23.11
N GLU A 134 11.97 13.39 -22.75
CA GLU A 134 11.78 12.43 -21.66
C GLU A 134 11.84 13.13 -20.29
N VAL A 135 11.01 12.66 -19.38
CA VAL A 135 10.95 13.10 -17.99
C VAL A 135 11.59 12.07 -17.06
N THR A 136 12.07 12.53 -15.93
CA THR A 136 12.57 11.68 -14.84
C THR A 136 11.72 11.88 -13.59
N TYR A 137 11.76 10.91 -12.67
CA TYR A 137 10.82 10.85 -11.56
C TYR A 137 11.51 10.65 -10.22
N GLU A 138 10.95 11.29 -9.17
CA GLU A 138 11.23 10.96 -7.77
C GLU A 138 9.92 10.71 -7.03
N VAL A 139 9.88 9.64 -6.23
CA VAL A 139 8.72 9.24 -5.44
C VAL A 139 9.02 9.42 -3.96
N SER A 140 8.11 10.04 -3.22
CA SER A 140 8.30 10.33 -1.80
C SER A 140 8.34 9.07 -0.91
N THR A 141 7.58 8.04 -1.27
CA THR A 141 7.47 6.78 -0.54
C THR A 141 7.33 5.63 -1.51
N THR A 142 8.24 4.65 -1.42
CA THR A 142 8.27 3.47 -2.31
C THR A 142 8.00 2.16 -1.59
N THR A 143 8.00 2.16 -0.26
CA THR A 143 7.83 0.96 0.57
C THR A 143 6.72 1.18 1.58
N PHE A 144 5.92 0.17 1.79
CA PHE A 144 4.77 0.16 2.71
C PHE A 144 4.84 -1.09 3.57
N ASP A 145 4.38 -0.98 4.80
CA ASP A 145 4.27 -2.08 5.74
C ASP A 145 2.90 -2.11 6.44
N CYS A 146 2.75 -2.99 7.42
CA CYS A 146 1.48 -3.15 8.14
C CYS A 146 1.00 -1.88 8.86
N SER A 147 1.87 -0.91 9.11
CA SER A 147 1.48 0.37 9.72
C SER A 147 0.83 1.33 8.73
N ASP A 148 1.00 1.06 7.42
CA ASP A 148 0.50 1.88 6.33
C ASP A 148 -0.86 1.37 5.78
N ILE A 149 -1.46 0.36 6.39
CA ILE A 149 -2.76 -0.17 5.93
C ILE A 149 -3.80 0.94 5.87
N GLY A 150 -4.46 1.06 4.70
CA GLY A 150 -5.41 2.13 4.39
C GLY A 150 -4.88 3.10 3.34
N SER A 151 -5.34 4.35 3.38
CA SER A 151 -5.03 5.37 2.37
C SER A 151 -3.78 6.17 2.73
N ASN A 152 -2.79 6.16 1.84
CA ASN A 152 -1.54 6.91 1.96
C ASN A 152 -1.41 7.88 0.80
N ILE A 153 -0.96 9.11 1.05
CA ILE A 153 -0.70 10.08 0.01
C ILE A 153 0.78 10.02 -0.36
N VAL A 154 1.04 9.79 -1.66
CA VAL A 154 2.39 9.71 -2.23
C VAL A 154 2.56 10.84 -3.24
N ASN A 155 3.67 11.57 -3.13
CA ASN A 155 4.05 12.62 -4.06
C ASN A 155 4.96 12.04 -5.15
N LEU A 156 4.65 12.36 -6.40
CA LEU A 156 5.49 12.14 -7.58
C LEU A 156 6.04 13.49 -8.04
N LEU A 157 7.33 13.66 -7.97
CA LEU A 157 8.07 14.77 -8.61
C LEU A 157 8.50 14.36 -10.01
N VAL A 158 8.23 15.18 -10.97
CA VAL A 158 8.53 14.97 -12.39
C VAL A 158 9.48 16.07 -12.84
N PHE A 159 10.63 15.70 -13.41
CA PHE A 159 11.67 16.62 -13.89
C PHE A 159 11.85 16.47 -15.39
N ASP A 160 12.04 17.59 -16.06
CA ASP A 160 12.53 17.61 -17.43
C ASP A 160 14.06 17.48 -17.51
N SER A 161 14.60 17.48 -18.73
CA SER A 161 16.04 17.42 -19.00
C SER A 161 16.81 18.68 -18.59
N ASN A 162 16.12 19.81 -18.37
CA ASN A 162 16.67 21.10 -17.97
C ASN A 162 16.61 21.34 -16.46
N GLY A 163 15.99 20.43 -15.70
CA GLY A 163 15.87 20.50 -14.25
C GLY A 163 14.67 21.30 -13.76
N LEU A 164 13.74 21.66 -14.64
CA LEU A 164 12.43 22.18 -14.22
C LEU A 164 11.57 21.03 -13.70
N ALA A 165 10.73 21.31 -12.70
CA ALA A 165 9.96 20.28 -12.04
C ALA A 165 8.49 20.65 -11.84
N SER A 166 7.65 19.64 -11.81
CA SER A 166 6.27 19.71 -11.34
C SER A 166 5.95 18.51 -10.45
N GLU A 167 4.84 18.56 -9.73
CA GLU A 167 4.43 17.49 -8.82
C GLU A 167 2.96 17.14 -8.99
N CYS A 168 2.63 15.88 -8.66
CA CYS A 168 1.27 15.43 -8.47
C CYS A 168 1.21 14.45 -7.27
N PHE A 169 0.00 14.20 -6.79
CA PHE A 169 -0.25 13.35 -5.63
C PHE A 169 -1.14 12.18 -6.05
N ALA A 170 -0.75 10.98 -5.62
CA ALA A 170 -1.52 9.76 -5.77
C ALA A 170 -1.96 9.24 -4.41
N THR A 171 -3.16 8.65 -4.34
CA THR A 171 -3.60 7.86 -3.20
C THR A 171 -3.19 6.41 -3.43
N VAL A 172 -2.30 5.90 -2.56
CA VAL A 172 -1.94 4.48 -2.51
C VAL A 172 -2.74 3.83 -1.38
N THR A 173 -3.70 2.98 -1.75
CA THR A 173 -4.48 2.20 -0.78
C THR A 173 -3.77 0.88 -0.53
N VAL A 174 -3.29 0.69 0.69
CA VAL A 174 -2.61 -0.53 1.14
C VAL A 174 -3.62 -1.46 1.79
N LEU A 175 -3.68 -2.69 1.33
CA LEU A 175 -4.56 -3.74 1.86
C LEU A 175 -3.73 -4.90 2.41
N ASP A 176 -4.26 -5.53 3.44
CA ASP A 176 -3.86 -6.84 3.90
C ASP A 176 -5.05 -7.79 3.74
N SER A 177 -4.93 -8.72 2.80
CA SER A 177 -5.92 -9.78 2.54
C SER A 177 -5.39 -11.16 2.94
N ALA A 178 -4.17 -11.22 3.50
CA ALA A 178 -3.61 -12.46 3.98
C ALA A 178 -4.42 -12.97 5.19
N THR A 179 -4.73 -14.26 5.19
CA THR A 179 -5.40 -14.87 6.34
C THR A 179 -4.34 -15.34 7.34
N PRO A 180 -4.55 -15.13 8.66
CA PRO A 180 -3.64 -15.64 9.68
C PRO A 180 -3.50 -17.16 9.62
N THR A 181 -2.42 -17.69 10.10
CA THR A 181 -2.20 -19.12 10.27
C THR A 181 -2.53 -19.52 11.70
N ALA A 182 -3.67 -20.18 11.89
CA ALA A 182 -4.07 -20.72 13.19
C ALA A 182 -3.28 -22.00 13.51
N ILE A 183 -2.65 -22.03 14.68
CA ILE A 183 -1.87 -23.16 15.19
C ILE A 183 -2.42 -23.55 16.57
N CYS A 184 -2.98 -24.75 16.69
CA CYS A 184 -3.53 -25.25 17.93
C CYS A 184 -2.57 -26.22 18.64
N GLN A 185 -2.71 -26.30 19.97
CA GLN A 185 -2.07 -27.32 20.80
C GLN A 185 -3.11 -28.01 21.68
N ASP A 186 -2.96 -29.33 21.83
CA ASP A 186 -3.78 -30.12 22.72
C ASP A 186 -3.37 -29.88 24.18
N ILE A 187 -4.35 -29.86 25.08
CA ILE A 187 -4.11 -29.68 26.52
C ILE A 187 -4.91 -30.70 27.36
N THR A 188 -4.44 -30.89 28.59
CA THR A 188 -5.18 -31.64 29.61
C THR A 188 -5.44 -30.72 30.79
N ILE A 189 -6.70 -30.69 31.23
CA ILE A 189 -7.16 -29.91 32.37
C ILE A 189 -7.85 -30.83 33.39
N SER A 190 -7.92 -30.43 34.64
CA SER A 190 -8.63 -31.13 35.70
C SER A 190 -9.72 -30.23 36.26
N LEU A 191 -10.89 -30.81 36.57
CA LEU A 191 -11.96 -30.10 37.25
C LEU A 191 -11.51 -29.69 38.66
N ASP A 192 -11.95 -28.52 39.10
CA ASP A 192 -11.69 -27.97 40.44
C ASP A 192 -12.66 -28.56 41.52
N LEU A 193 -12.67 -27.98 42.73
CA LEU A 193 -13.52 -28.40 43.81
C LEU A 193 -15.02 -28.13 43.56
N ASP A 194 -15.33 -27.22 42.67
CA ASP A 194 -16.70 -26.90 42.23
C ASP A 194 -17.12 -27.73 41.01
N TYR A 195 -16.25 -28.69 40.59
CA TYR A 195 -16.43 -29.58 39.43
C TYR A 195 -16.52 -28.83 38.11
N THR A 196 -15.81 -27.73 38.02
CA THR A 196 -15.69 -26.93 36.81
C THR A 196 -14.24 -26.73 36.43
N ALA A 197 -13.99 -26.40 35.16
CA ALA A 197 -12.73 -25.90 34.67
C ALA A 197 -12.96 -24.88 33.57
N THR A 198 -12.06 -23.93 33.45
CA THR A 198 -12.12 -22.91 32.40
C THR A 198 -10.81 -22.84 31.67
N ILE A 199 -10.87 -22.57 30.38
CA ILE A 199 -9.70 -22.25 29.53
C ILE A 199 -9.91 -20.93 28.83
N THR A 200 -8.79 -20.37 28.39
CA THR A 200 -8.72 -19.17 27.55
C THR A 200 -8.20 -19.55 26.17
N PRO A 201 -8.36 -18.70 25.13
CA PRO A 201 -7.74 -18.96 23.83
C PRO A 201 -6.22 -19.20 23.92
N ALA A 202 -5.53 -18.50 24.81
CA ALA A 202 -4.07 -18.63 24.99
C ALA A 202 -3.63 -20.02 25.49
N ASP A 203 -4.52 -20.78 26.14
CA ASP A 203 -4.18 -22.11 26.64
C ASP A 203 -4.03 -23.14 25.52
N ILE A 204 -4.80 -22.97 24.43
CA ILE A 204 -4.80 -23.88 23.28
C ILE A 204 -4.15 -23.28 22.03
N ASP A 205 -3.67 -22.03 22.10
CA ASP A 205 -2.92 -21.40 21.02
C ASP A 205 -1.47 -21.91 21.03
N GLY A 206 -1.08 -22.63 19.98
CA GLY A 206 0.26 -23.16 19.76
C GLY A 206 1.24 -22.16 19.14
N GLY A 207 0.88 -20.87 19.11
CA GLY A 207 1.66 -19.80 18.52
C GLY A 207 1.19 -19.45 17.11
N SER A 208 -0.10 -19.13 16.97
CA SER A 208 -0.70 -18.64 15.72
C SER A 208 -0.01 -17.37 15.25
N ILE A 209 0.18 -17.22 13.94
CA ILE A 209 0.93 -16.13 13.32
C ILE A 209 0.16 -15.50 12.15
N ASP A 210 0.55 -14.28 11.83
CA ASP A 210 0.11 -13.54 10.67
C ASP A 210 1.28 -12.74 10.06
N ASN A 211 1.14 -12.28 8.81
CA ASN A 211 2.13 -11.42 8.16
C ASN A 211 2.20 -10.03 8.80
N CYS A 212 1.09 -9.57 9.40
CA CYS A 212 1.01 -8.33 10.16
C CYS A 212 0.84 -8.61 11.65
N THR A 213 -0.34 -8.41 12.19
CA THR A 213 -0.62 -8.66 13.61
C THR A 213 -2.00 -9.26 13.81
N LEU A 214 -2.07 -10.20 14.76
CA LEU A 214 -3.35 -10.70 15.23
C LEU A 214 -4.05 -9.66 16.11
N SER A 215 -5.34 -9.43 15.87
CA SER A 215 -6.16 -8.51 16.66
C SER A 215 -6.95 -9.22 17.76
N ASN A 216 -7.38 -10.44 17.50
CA ASN A 216 -8.23 -11.19 18.42
C ASN A 216 -8.06 -12.71 18.27
N THR A 217 -8.21 -13.40 19.39
CA THR A 217 -8.35 -14.86 19.44
C THR A 217 -9.59 -15.23 20.24
N SER A 218 -10.33 -16.25 19.80
CA SER A 218 -11.55 -16.71 20.46
C SER A 218 -11.69 -18.23 20.39
N ILE A 219 -12.44 -18.79 21.32
CA ILE A 219 -12.74 -20.23 21.36
C ILE A 219 -14.26 -20.45 21.47
N ASN A 220 -14.72 -21.55 20.90
CA ASN A 220 -16.15 -21.92 20.93
C ASN A 220 -16.62 -22.47 22.26
N ILE A 221 -15.73 -23.10 23.04
CA ILE A 221 -16.02 -23.69 24.37
C ILE A 221 -14.90 -23.24 25.31
N ASN A 222 -15.26 -22.60 26.42
CA ASN A 222 -14.31 -22.11 27.41
C ASN A 222 -14.58 -22.67 28.84
N THR A 223 -15.67 -23.36 29.05
CA THR A 223 -16.06 -23.94 30.37
C THR A 223 -16.38 -25.42 30.24
N PHE A 224 -15.95 -26.18 31.22
CA PHE A 224 -16.12 -27.63 31.26
C PHE A 224 -16.65 -28.02 32.62
N ASP A 225 -17.45 -29.09 32.64
CA ASP A 225 -17.98 -29.71 33.85
C ASP A 225 -17.93 -31.26 33.75
N CYS A 226 -18.58 -31.96 34.67
CA CYS A 226 -18.60 -33.43 34.70
C CYS A 226 -19.11 -34.06 33.40
N SER A 227 -19.96 -33.38 32.64
CA SER A 227 -20.48 -33.91 31.37
C SER A 227 -19.43 -33.90 30.25
N ASN A 228 -18.34 -33.17 30.46
CA ASN A 228 -17.24 -33.04 29.51
C ASN A 228 -16.04 -33.95 29.83
N LEU A 229 -16.14 -34.90 30.78
CA LEU A 229 -15.02 -35.80 31.09
C LEU A 229 -14.54 -36.54 29.84
N GLY A 230 -13.19 -36.58 29.64
CA GLY A 230 -12.56 -37.16 28.47
C GLY A 230 -12.20 -36.12 27.41
N PRO A 231 -11.99 -36.53 26.15
CA PRO A 231 -11.58 -35.66 25.07
C PRO A 231 -12.73 -34.79 24.53
N ASN A 232 -12.52 -33.50 24.45
CA ASN A 232 -13.43 -32.50 23.85
C ASN A 232 -12.70 -31.74 22.74
N THR A 233 -13.35 -31.55 21.59
CA THR A 233 -12.81 -30.73 20.51
C THR A 233 -13.20 -29.29 20.73
N VAL A 234 -12.18 -28.42 20.80
CA VAL A 234 -12.34 -26.97 20.94
C VAL A 234 -11.74 -26.29 19.72
N THR A 235 -12.51 -25.40 19.09
CA THR A 235 -12.08 -24.63 17.94
C THR A 235 -11.51 -23.30 18.41
N LEU A 236 -10.25 -23.02 18.06
CA LEU A 236 -9.61 -21.70 18.15
C LEU A 236 -9.84 -20.96 16.84
N THR A 237 -10.35 -19.74 16.91
CA THR A 237 -10.43 -18.81 15.79
C THR A 237 -9.50 -17.64 16.06
N VAL A 238 -8.63 -17.34 15.09
CA VAL A 238 -7.71 -16.19 15.10
C VAL A 238 -8.16 -15.19 14.06
N THR A 239 -8.07 -13.91 14.39
CA THR A 239 -8.49 -12.80 13.53
C THR A 239 -7.35 -11.76 13.50
N ASP A 240 -6.98 -11.27 12.30
CA ASP A 240 -6.04 -10.19 12.13
C ASP A 240 -6.68 -8.81 12.33
N GLN A 241 -5.93 -7.72 12.11
CA GLN A 241 -6.44 -6.35 12.24
C GLN A 241 -7.41 -5.96 11.12
N ASN A 242 -7.38 -6.65 9.98
CA ASN A 242 -8.22 -6.37 8.83
C ASN A 242 -9.52 -7.20 8.82
N GLY A 243 -9.65 -8.14 9.76
CA GLY A 243 -10.81 -8.99 9.91
C GLY A 243 -10.71 -10.30 9.15
N ASN A 244 -9.55 -10.65 8.56
CA ASN A 244 -9.33 -11.96 7.98
C ASN A 244 -9.21 -12.98 9.10
N GLN A 245 -9.71 -14.21 8.88
CA GLN A 245 -9.82 -15.22 9.91
C GLN A 245 -9.34 -16.58 9.43
N SER A 246 -8.79 -17.34 10.38
CA SER A 246 -8.58 -18.76 10.24
C SER A 246 -8.91 -19.49 11.57
N SER A 247 -9.01 -20.81 11.53
CA SER A 247 -9.29 -21.61 12.70
C SER A 247 -8.57 -22.95 12.67
N CYS A 248 -8.33 -23.49 13.86
CA CYS A 248 -7.85 -24.85 14.08
C CYS A 248 -8.58 -25.50 15.24
N GLU A 249 -8.41 -26.81 15.38
CA GLU A 249 -9.04 -27.60 16.44
C GLU A 249 -7.96 -28.14 17.38
N ALA A 250 -8.23 -28.04 18.70
CA ALA A 250 -7.44 -28.64 19.76
C ALA A 250 -8.28 -29.68 20.53
N VAL A 251 -7.65 -30.72 21.00
CA VAL A 251 -8.27 -31.69 21.93
C VAL A 251 -7.99 -31.24 23.36
N VAL A 252 -9.04 -30.86 24.09
CA VAL A 252 -9.00 -30.57 25.52
C VAL A 252 -9.44 -31.82 26.27
N THR A 253 -8.51 -32.52 26.90
CA THR A 253 -8.82 -33.71 27.71
C THR A 253 -9.14 -33.26 29.12
N VAL A 254 -10.40 -33.46 29.53
CA VAL A 254 -10.88 -33.11 30.86
C VAL A 254 -10.76 -34.33 31.79
N LEU A 255 -10.00 -34.16 32.87
CA LEU A 255 -9.85 -35.17 33.92
C LEU A 255 -10.71 -34.79 35.11
N GLU A 256 -11.23 -35.81 35.80
CA GLU A 256 -11.79 -35.64 37.14
C GLU A 256 -10.68 -35.14 38.09
N GLY A 257 -10.96 -34.09 38.87
CA GLY A 257 -10.00 -33.54 39.83
C GLY A 257 -9.65 -34.58 40.91
N LEU A 258 -8.62 -34.31 41.73
CA LEU A 258 -8.12 -35.20 42.81
C LEU A 258 -9.13 -35.36 43.99
N ASN A 259 -10.38 -35.08 43.77
CA ASN A 259 -11.43 -35.23 44.78
C ASN A 259 -11.80 -36.69 44.95
N THR A 260 -11.10 -37.40 45.88
CA THR A 260 -11.58 -38.72 46.32
C THR A 260 -12.95 -38.54 46.94
N PRO A 261 -13.96 -39.28 46.47
CA PRO A 261 -15.30 -39.24 47.06
C PRO A 261 -15.23 -39.53 48.56
N ILE A 262 -15.81 -38.67 49.37
CA ILE A 262 -15.95 -38.89 50.80
C ILE A 262 -17.36 -39.38 51.06
N ALA A 263 -17.50 -40.65 51.35
CA ALA A 263 -18.79 -41.20 51.73
C ALA A 263 -19.13 -40.78 53.19
N VAL A 264 -20.29 -40.15 53.35
CA VAL A 264 -20.85 -39.79 54.65
C VAL A 264 -22.17 -40.52 54.81
N CYS A 265 -22.20 -41.52 55.72
CA CYS A 265 -23.37 -42.32 55.94
C CYS A 265 -24.15 -41.88 57.18
N GLN A 266 -25.41 -42.08 57.18
CA GLN A 266 -26.31 -41.93 58.36
C GLN A 266 -26.97 -43.27 58.75
N ASN A 267 -27.16 -43.41 60.03
CA ASN A 267 -27.93 -44.60 60.57
C ASN A 267 -29.41 -44.36 60.27
N ILE A 268 -30.05 -45.39 59.77
CA ILE A 268 -31.49 -45.39 59.56
C ILE A 268 -32.15 -46.62 60.30
N THR A 269 -33.43 -46.48 60.56
CA THR A 269 -34.24 -47.55 61.06
C THR A 269 -35.21 -47.99 59.97
N VAL A 270 -35.22 -49.27 59.68
CA VAL A 270 -36.09 -49.90 58.66
C VAL A 270 -37.18 -50.70 59.31
N THR A 271 -38.40 -50.50 58.85
CA THR A 271 -39.54 -51.27 59.32
C THR A 271 -39.90 -52.31 58.26
N LEU A 272 -40.02 -53.59 58.70
CA LEU A 272 -40.40 -54.69 57.80
C LEU A 272 -41.87 -54.61 57.42
N GLY A 273 -42.15 -54.88 56.14
CA GLY A 273 -43.53 -55.02 55.66
C GLY A 273 -44.28 -56.22 56.18
N GLU A 274 -45.54 -56.39 55.76
CA GLU A 274 -46.38 -57.53 56.12
C GLU A 274 -45.85 -58.90 55.62
N ASP A 275 -45.01 -58.83 54.57
CA ASP A 275 -44.31 -60.01 54.02
C ASP A 275 -43.01 -60.36 54.77
N GLY A 276 -42.68 -59.63 55.85
CA GLY A 276 -41.47 -59.81 56.62
C GLY A 276 -40.21 -59.32 55.97
N THR A 277 -40.29 -58.50 54.92
CA THR A 277 -39.10 -57.91 54.19
C THR A 277 -39.21 -56.43 54.10
N SER A 278 -38.07 -55.78 53.85
CA SER A 278 -37.95 -54.37 53.49
C SER A 278 -36.72 -54.14 52.64
N THR A 279 -36.78 -53.15 51.76
CA THR A 279 -35.62 -52.71 50.90
C THR A 279 -35.32 -51.26 51.13
N ILE A 280 -34.05 -50.89 51.00
CA ILE A 280 -33.60 -49.51 50.99
C ILE A 280 -32.88 -49.25 49.71
N VAL A 281 -32.74 -47.92 49.36
CA VAL A 281 -31.93 -47.44 48.27
C VAL A 281 -30.69 -46.72 48.85
N ALA A 282 -29.57 -46.69 48.13
CA ALA A 282 -28.34 -46.11 48.61
C ALA A 282 -28.51 -44.66 49.12
N THR A 283 -29.39 -43.88 48.48
CA THR A 283 -29.71 -42.53 48.91
C THR A 283 -30.41 -42.42 50.29
N ALA A 284 -30.95 -43.50 50.84
CA ALA A 284 -31.57 -43.47 52.16
C ALA A 284 -30.55 -43.39 53.30
N ILE A 285 -29.37 -43.94 53.11
CA ILE A 285 -28.26 -43.93 54.08
C ILE A 285 -27.21 -42.82 53.78
N ASP A 286 -27.36 -42.06 52.68
CA ASP A 286 -26.46 -40.94 52.36
C ASP A 286 -26.77 -39.75 53.28
N ALA A 287 -25.77 -39.23 53.97
CA ALA A 287 -25.86 -38.06 54.84
C ALA A 287 -25.15 -36.81 54.20
N GLY A 288 -25.07 -36.78 52.88
CA GLY A 288 -24.41 -35.72 52.15
C GLY A 288 -22.97 -36.07 51.82
N SER A 289 -22.74 -37.22 51.24
CA SER A 289 -21.43 -37.62 50.71
C SER A 289 -20.90 -36.56 49.75
N LEU A 290 -19.61 -36.23 49.89
CA LEU A 290 -18.92 -35.23 49.10
C LEU A 290 -18.04 -35.88 48.04
N GLY A 291 -17.94 -35.25 46.90
CA GLY A 291 -17.06 -35.72 45.81
C GLY A 291 -17.75 -36.57 44.73
N ALA A 292 -19.09 -36.65 44.75
CA ALA A 292 -19.86 -37.55 43.86
C ALA A 292 -20.61 -36.81 42.72
N ARG A 293 -20.29 -35.56 42.39
CA ARG A 293 -21.03 -34.86 41.31
C ARG A 293 -20.73 -35.39 39.91
N CYS A 294 -19.55 -35.99 39.70
CA CYS A 294 -19.22 -36.67 38.44
C CYS A 294 -19.46 -38.20 38.51
N VAL A 295 -20.01 -38.73 39.64
CA VAL A 295 -20.35 -40.14 39.80
C VAL A 295 -21.85 -40.29 39.78
N ASP A 296 -22.37 -41.02 38.82
CA ASP A 296 -23.81 -41.18 38.58
C ASP A 296 -24.53 -42.17 39.50
N ALA A 297 -23.79 -42.85 40.37
CA ALA A 297 -24.45 -43.88 41.16
C ALA A 297 -23.85 -44.10 42.57
N PHE A 298 -24.72 -44.09 43.54
CA PHE A 298 -24.45 -44.65 44.83
C PHE A 298 -24.88 -46.15 44.81
N SER A 299 -24.05 -47.03 45.36
CA SER A 299 -24.40 -48.45 45.58
C SER A 299 -24.27 -48.81 47.04
N ILE A 300 -25.08 -49.69 47.45
CA ILE A 300 -25.02 -50.35 48.75
C ILE A 300 -24.89 -51.85 48.52
N ASP A 301 -24.19 -52.54 49.38
CA ASP A 301 -23.95 -53.98 49.30
C ASP A 301 -25.09 -54.79 49.85
N ILE A 302 -25.84 -54.20 50.80
CA ILE A 302 -27.05 -54.85 51.41
C ILE A 302 -28.20 -53.85 51.23
N ASP A 303 -29.18 -54.20 50.42
CA ASP A 303 -30.38 -53.40 50.14
C ASP A 303 -31.68 -54.03 50.65
N THR A 304 -31.65 -55.27 51.04
CA THR A 304 -32.83 -56.06 51.46
C THR A 304 -32.66 -56.64 52.86
N PHE A 305 -33.62 -56.39 53.70
CA PHE A 305 -33.66 -56.83 55.11
C PHE A 305 -34.91 -57.75 55.35
N SER A 306 -34.72 -58.72 56.27
CA SER A 306 -35.73 -59.74 56.62
C SER A 306 -35.90 -59.93 58.14
N CYS A 307 -36.78 -60.76 58.55
CA CYS A 307 -37.00 -61.14 59.98
C CYS A 307 -35.74 -61.67 60.66
N THR A 308 -34.74 -62.15 59.91
CA THR A 308 -33.49 -62.66 60.48
C THR A 308 -32.52 -61.56 60.93
N ASP A 309 -32.79 -60.33 60.48
CA ASP A 309 -31.93 -59.19 60.75
C ASP A 309 -32.43 -58.31 61.92
N ILE A 310 -33.55 -58.73 62.58
CA ILE A 310 -34.12 -58.00 63.71
C ILE A 310 -33.20 -58.05 64.93
N GLY A 311 -32.83 -56.86 65.40
CA GLY A 311 -32.02 -56.65 66.61
C GLY A 311 -30.49 -56.77 66.42
N THR A 312 -30.01 -56.99 65.19
CA THR A 312 -28.60 -56.94 64.85
C THR A 312 -28.36 -55.75 63.97
N PRO A 313 -27.40 -54.86 64.34
CA PRO A 313 -26.94 -53.80 63.36
C PRO A 313 -26.34 -54.51 62.14
N VAL A 314 -26.78 -54.11 60.96
CA VAL A 314 -26.19 -54.52 59.68
C VAL A 314 -25.30 -53.38 59.22
N GLU A 315 -24.00 -53.65 59.09
CA GLU A 315 -22.98 -52.66 58.67
C GLU A 315 -22.79 -52.65 57.16
#